data_b5b1df9a89ece0069c89079e10fb2fb4
#
_entry.id   b5b1df9a89ece0069c89079e10fb2fb4
#
_cell.length_a   1.000
_cell.length_b   1.000
_cell.length_c   1.000
_cell.angle_alpha   90.00
_cell.angle_beta   90.00
_cell.angle_gamma   90.00
#
_symmetry.space_group_name_H-M   'P 1'
#
loop_
_entity.id
_entity.type
_entity.pdbx_description
1 polymer ?
#
loop_
_entity_poly.entity_id
_entity_poly.type
_entity_poly.pdbx_seq_one_letter_code
_entity_poly.pdbx_strand_id
1 'polypeptide(L)'
;PNSGDILNQYPNIITYMKLTTFADNQLPAEIQSHVRQLGCMQVDQLQGQEPDLVKAYITVLEEDQVSSSYTIQNKFGKAVFEHKQILADCPNFMTLRQL
;
A
#
# COMPACT_ATOMS: atom_id res chain seq x y z
N PRO A 1 -6.01 -21.08 -3.22
CA PRO A 1 -5.46 -20.00 -2.40
C PRO A 1 -4.73 -18.96 -3.24
N ASN A 2 -4.66 -17.75 -2.73
CA ASN A 2 -3.92 -16.69 -3.38
C ASN A 2 -2.44 -16.79 -3.02
N SER A 3 -1.58 -16.30 -3.90
CA SER A 3 -0.16 -16.21 -3.64
C SER A 3 0.31 -14.76 -3.76
N GLY A 4 1.38 -14.42 -3.08
CA GLY A 4 1.88 -13.06 -3.08
C GLY A 4 3.38 -12.99 -2.82
N ASP A 5 4.01 -11.95 -3.36
CA ASP A 5 5.40 -11.62 -3.16
C ASP A 5 5.55 -10.14 -2.85
N ILE A 6 6.58 -9.81 -2.10
CA ILE A 6 6.92 -8.42 -1.79
C ILE A 6 8.30 -8.14 -2.35
N LEU A 7 8.40 -7.11 -3.19
CA LEU A 7 9.66 -6.64 -3.75
C LEU A 7 10.03 -5.31 -3.10
N ASN A 8 11.16 -5.28 -2.42
CA ASN A 8 11.65 -4.07 -1.80
C ASN A 8 12.53 -3.30 -2.78
N GLN A 9 11.99 -2.23 -3.34
CA GLN A 9 12.72 -1.28 -4.18
C GLN A 9 12.70 0.10 -3.53
N TYR A 10 13.17 0.15 -2.29
CA TYR A 10 13.13 1.38 -1.52
C TYR A 10 13.54 2.61 -2.35
N PRO A 11 12.78 3.71 -2.33
CA PRO A 11 11.66 3.99 -1.41
C PRO A 11 10.30 3.44 -1.83
N ASN A 12 10.22 2.57 -2.84
CA ASN A 12 8.99 1.94 -3.28
C ASN A 12 8.95 0.48 -2.86
N ILE A 13 7.91 0.09 -2.13
CA ILE A 13 7.67 -1.30 -1.73
C ILE A 13 6.53 -1.84 -2.59
N ILE A 14 6.79 -2.88 -3.36
CA ILE A 14 5.82 -3.42 -4.30
C ILE A 14 5.30 -4.77 -3.78
N THR A 15 3.98 -4.89 -3.68
CA THR A 15 3.32 -6.14 -3.32
C THR A 15 2.65 -6.70 -4.56
N TYR A 16 3.05 -7.91 -4.95
CA TYR A 16 2.42 -8.66 -6.05
C TYR A 16 1.51 -9.71 -5.46
N MET A 17 0.27 -9.76 -5.93
CA MET A 17 -0.70 -10.75 -5.47
C MET A 17 -1.35 -11.42 -6.68
N LYS A 18 -1.29 -12.76 -6.72
CA LYS A 18 -1.95 -13.55 -7.76
C LYS A 18 -3.19 -14.20 -7.18
N LEU A 19 -4.34 -13.91 -7.80
CA LEU A 19 -5.62 -14.49 -7.42
C LEU A 19 -5.82 -15.79 -8.20
N THR A 20 -5.56 -16.91 -7.57
CA THR A 20 -5.45 -18.21 -8.25
C THR A 20 -6.79 -18.76 -8.76
N THR A 21 -7.91 -18.20 -8.32
CA THR A 21 -9.25 -18.60 -8.75
C THR A 21 -9.97 -17.52 -9.57
N PHE A 22 -9.33 -16.37 -9.80
CA PHE A 22 -9.93 -15.24 -10.50
C PHE A 22 -9.48 -15.25 -11.96
N ALA A 23 -10.43 -15.34 -12.89
CA ALA A 23 -10.14 -15.47 -14.31
C ALA A 23 -10.40 -14.20 -15.13
N ASP A 24 -11.09 -13.21 -14.56
CA ASP A 24 -11.52 -12.03 -15.29
C ASP A 24 -10.34 -11.08 -15.57
N ASN A 25 -10.57 -10.13 -16.49
CA ASN A 25 -9.57 -9.15 -16.89
C ASN A 25 -9.67 -7.84 -16.12
N GLN A 26 -10.66 -7.71 -15.24
CA GLN A 26 -10.88 -6.49 -14.47
C GLN A 26 -11.33 -6.84 -13.06
N LEU A 27 -10.69 -6.22 -12.08
CA LEU A 27 -11.02 -6.41 -10.69
C LEU A 27 -12.32 -5.65 -10.35
N PRO A 28 -13.26 -6.24 -9.60
CA PRO A 28 -14.46 -5.53 -9.17
C PRO A 28 -14.13 -4.24 -8.41
N ALA A 29 -14.96 -3.21 -8.59
CA ALA A 29 -14.72 -1.88 -8.01
C ALA A 29 -14.59 -1.91 -6.49
N GLU A 30 -15.34 -2.76 -5.79
CA GLU A 30 -15.26 -2.90 -4.34
C GLU A 30 -13.89 -3.40 -3.91
N ILE A 31 -13.34 -4.36 -4.66
CA ILE A 31 -12.03 -4.93 -4.35
C ILE A 31 -10.94 -3.92 -4.68
N GLN A 32 -11.08 -3.17 -5.79
CA GLN A 32 -10.15 -2.09 -6.12
C GLN A 32 -10.07 -1.06 -5.00
N SER A 33 -11.22 -0.65 -4.47
CA SER A 33 -11.30 0.29 -3.36
C SER A 33 -10.59 -0.23 -2.11
N HIS A 34 -10.77 -1.52 -1.83
CA HIS A 34 -10.14 -2.18 -0.69
C HIS A 34 -8.62 -2.20 -0.84
N VAL A 35 -8.12 -2.51 -2.04
CA VAL A 35 -6.68 -2.52 -2.31
C VAL A 35 -6.08 -1.12 -2.13
N ARG A 36 -6.78 -0.07 -2.56
CA ARG A 36 -6.32 1.30 -2.36
C ARG A 36 -6.18 1.64 -0.88
N GLN A 37 -7.10 1.16 -0.04
CA GLN A 37 -7.01 1.38 1.41
C GLN A 37 -5.81 0.68 2.03
N LEU A 38 -5.42 -0.49 1.51
CA LEU A 38 -4.26 -1.21 2.01
C LEU A 38 -2.97 -0.39 1.89
N GLY A 39 -2.87 0.45 0.88
CA GLY A 39 -1.70 1.30 0.67
C GLY A 39 -1.43 2.27 1.81
N CYS A 40 -2.45 2.65 2.59
CA CYS A 40 -2.31 3.57 3.72
C CYS A 40 -2.31 2.87 5.08
N MET A 41 -2.36 1.54 5.13
CA MET A 41 -2.40 0.81 6.40
C MET A 41 -1.21 1.12 7.29
N GLN A 42 -0.02 1.23 6.72
CA GLN A 42 1.19 1.48 7.51
C GLN A 42 1.11 2.84 8.21
N VAL A 43 0.56 3.84 7.54
CA VAL A 43 0.35 5.16 8.13
C VAL A 43 -0.69 5.08 9.25
N ASP A 44 -1.79 4.37 9.00
CA ASP A 44 -2.87 4.23 9.98
C ASP A 44 -2.39 3.51 11.24
N GLN A 45 -1.47 2.55 11.10
CA GLN A 45 -0.93 1.80 12.22
C GLN A 45 0.00 2.61 13.12
N LEU A 46 0.44 3.79 12.68
CA LEU A 46 1.24 4.69 13.51
C LEU A 46 0.41 5.39 14.58
N GLN A 47 -0.91 5.39 14.45
CA GLN A 47 -1.79 5.96 15.47
C GLN A 47 -1.65 5.15 16.76
N GLY A 48 -1.50 5.86 17.88
CA GLY A 48 -1.36 5.22 19.18
C GLY A 48 0.06 4.80 19.53
N GLN A 49 1.01 4.99 18.63
CA GLN A 49 2.43 4.76 18.92
C GLN A 49 3.04 5.98 19.65
N GLU A 50 4.24 5.80 20.22
CA GLU A 50 4.92 6.89 20.89
C GLU A 50 5.16 8.08 19.95
N PRO A 51 4.88 9.33 20.39
CA PRO A 51 5.03 10.49 19.51
C PRO A 51 6.42 10.67 18.90
N ASP A 52 7.48 10.39 19.62
CA ASP A 52 8.84 10.50 19.10
C ASP A 52 9.10 9.50 17.98
N LEU A 53 8.59 8.28 18.14
CA LEU A 53 8.70 7.24 17.13
C LEU A 53 7.89 7.61 15.88
N VAL A 54 6.68 8.12 16.09
CA VAL A 54 5.82 8.56 14.98
C VAL A 54 6.51 9.68 14.20
N LYS A 55 7.08 10.66 14.87
CA LYS A 55 7.79 11.77 14.21
C LYS A 55 8.95 11.28 13.36
N ALA A 56 9.72 10.31 13.86
CA ALA A 56 10.84 9.75 13.12
C ALA A 56 10.36 9.07 11.83
N TYR A 57 9.29 8.27 11.91
CA TYR A 57 8.72 7.63 10.74
C TYR A 57 8.16 8.63 9.73
N ILE A 58 7.41 9.62 10.22
CA ILE A 58 6.81 10.65 9.37
C ILE A 58 7.89 11.40 8.59
N THR A 59 9.00 11.74 9.24
CA THR A 59 10.11 12.43 8.61
C THR A 59 10.68 11.61 7.45
N VAL A 60 10.93 10.33 7.68
CA VAL A 60 11.47 9.44 6.64
C VAL A 60 10.47 9.27 5.49
N LEU A 61 9.20 9.03 5.81
CA LEU A 61 8.17 8.85 4.78
C LEU A 61 8.04 10.07 3.88
N GLU A 62 8.17 11.26 4.43
CA GLU A 62 8.08 12.51 3.68
C GLU A 62 9.36 12.80 2.88
N GLU A 63 10.52 12.69 3.51
CA GLU A 63 11.79 13.03 2.88
C GLU A 63 12.14 12.09 1.73
N ASP A 64 11.92 10.79 1.92
CA ASP A 64 12.26 9.78 0.92
C ASP A 64 11.12 9.52 -0.06
N GLN A 65 9.95 10.13 0.14
CA GLN A 65 8.75 9.91 -0.67
C GLN A 65 8.43 8.43 -0.77
N VAL A 66 8.40 7.77 0.38
CA VAL A 66 8.14 6.33 0.46
C VAL A 66 6.77 6.00 -0.10
N SER A 67 6.70 4.98 -0.93
CA SER A 67 5.45 4.54 -1.55
C SER A 67 5.23 3.06 -1.38
N SER A 68 3.96 2.67 -1.38
CA SER A 68 3.52 1.28 -1.38
C SER A 68 2.71 1.03 -2.63
N SER A 69 3.11 0.05 -3.43
CA SER A 69 2.43 -0.30 -4.68
C SER A 69 1.87 -1.71 -4.58
N TYR A 70 0.70 -1.90 -5.18
CA TYR A 70 0.04 -3.19 -5.26
C TYR A 70 -0.20 -3.54 -6.72
N THR A 71 0.21 -4.74 -7.12
CA THR A 71 -0.08 -5.29 -8.44
C THR A 71 -0.87 -6.57 -8.24
N ILE A 72 -2.10 -6.59 -8.73
CA ILE A 72 -3.00 -7.74 -8.59
C ILE A 72 -3.08 -8.45 -9.94
N GLN A 73 -2.83 -9.75 -9.94
CA GLN A 73 -2.85 -10.58 -11.15
C GLN A 73 -4.00 -11.58 -11.07
N ASN A 74 -4.57 -11.93 -12.25
CA ASN A 74 -5.54 -13.01 -12.32
C ASN A 74 -4.83 -14.38 -12.29
N LYS A 75 -5.60 -15.47 -12.43
CA LYS A 75 -5.04 -16.83 -12.38
C LYS A 75 -4.08 -17.12 -13.53
N PHE A 76 -4.12 -16.32 -14.60
CA PHE A 76 -3.22 -16.48 -15.75
C PHE A 76 -1.95 -15.64 -15.60
N GLY A 77 -1.77 -14.94 -14.48
CA GLY A 77 -0.60 -14.08 -14.27
C GLY A 77 -0.71 -12.72 -14.95
N LYS A 78 -1.87 -12.36 -15.46
CA LYS A 78 -2.09 -11.05 -16.10
C LYS A 78 -2.45 -10.02 -15.04
N ALA A 79 -1.77 -8.88 -15.05
CA ALA A 79 -2.09 -7.77 -14.15
C ALA A 79 -3.47 -7.20 -14.50
N VAL A 80 -4.37 -7.21 -13.53
CA VAL A 80 -5.74 -6.71 -13.68
C VAL A 80 -5.99 -5.45 -12.88
N PHE A 81 -5.08 -5.08 -11.98
CA PHE A 81 -5.15 -3.85 -11.20
C PHE A 81 -3.79 -3.49 -10.65
N GLU A 82 -3.45 -2.21 -10.73
CA GLU A 82 -2.21 -1.68 -10.16
C GLU A 82 -2.54 -0.37 -9.44
N HIS A 83 -1.93 -0.16 -8.27
CA HIS A 83 -2.10 1.07 -7.52
C HIS A 83 -0.82 1.39 -6.76
N LYS A 84 -0.35 2.63 -6.90
CA LYS A 84 0.79 3.14 -6.15
C LYS A 84 0.30 4.22 -5.20
N GLN A 85 0.61 4.05 -3.91
CA GLN A 85 0.25 5.01 -2.88
C GLN A 85 1.51 5.64 -2.28
N ILE A 86 1.66 6.95 -2.45
CA ILE A 86 2.68 7.71 -1.72
C ILE A 86 2.16 7.88 -0.31
N LEU A 87 2.93 7.42 0.69
CA LEU A 87 2.44 7.37 2.08
C LEU A 87 2.19 8.75 2.66
N ALA A 88 2.95 9.76 2.23
CA ALA A 88 2.74 11.14 2.66
C ALA A 88 1.42 11.73 2.15
N ASP A 89 0.78 11.10 1.16
CA ASP A 89 -0.51 11.53 0.62
C ASP A 89 -1.70 10.83 1.30
N CYS A 90 -1.46 9.93 2.25
CA CYS A 90 -2.53 9.25 2.97
C CYS A 90 -3.31 10.23 3.85
N PRO A 91 -4.65 10.02 4.00
CA PRO A 91 -5.48 10.97 4.75
C PRO A 91 -5.02 11.24 6.18
N ASN A 92 -4.52 10.22 6.89
CA ASN A 92 -4.10 10.36 8.27
C ASN A 92 -2.68 10.89 8.44
N PHE A 93 -1.93 11.07 7.35
CA PHE A 93 -0.54 11.52 7.42
C PHE A 93 -0.43 12.91 8.07
N MET A 94 -1.24 13.85 7.63
CA MET A 94 -1.21 15.22 8.16
C MET A 94 -1.57 15.26 9.64
N THR A 95 -2.53 14.42 10.07
CA THR A 95 -2.90 14.33 11.48
C THR A 95 -1.73 13.87 12.34
N LEU A 96 -1.02 12.83 11.88
CA LEU A 96 0.14 12.30 12.59
C LEU A 96 1.32 13.27 12.59
N ARG A 97 1.47 14.03 11.51
CA ARG A 97 2.55 15.03 11.40
C ARG A 97 2.40 16.16 12.41
N GLN A 98 1.19 16.42 12.86
CA GLN A 98 0.90 17.51 13.81
C GLN A 98 1.05 17.11 15.28
N LEU A 99 1.42 15.87 15.56
CA LEU A 99 1.61 15.40 16.93
C LEU A 99 2.81 16.06 17.63
#